data_469324085a5b25fd039f0bf122d06b70
#
_entry.id   469324085a5b25fd039f0bf122d06b70
#
_cell.length_a   1.000
_cell.length_b   1.000
_cell.length_c   1.000
_cell.angle_alpha   90.00
_cell.angle_beta   90.00
_cell.angle_gamma   90.00
#
_symmetry.space_group_name_H-M   'P 1'
#
loop_
_entity.id
_entity.type
_entity.pdbx_description
1 polymer ?
#
loop_
_entity_poly.entity_id
_entity_poly.type
_entity_poly.pdbx_seq_one_letter_code
_entity_poly.pdbx_strand_id
1 'polypeptide(L)'
;MELIPHQGISIVSILRGIIGLSSIILIAYLLSNNKRNIDWKTIIIGISSQFVIAIAVLKVDFVRIIFEKIGQGFLAIVTYTNQGSRILFGELADSSKYGEIFIFQVLPVIIFFSALTSVLYYYRIIQKIVSGLAWMLTKLLNISGQESLAVAGNIFLGQTEAPLLVKGYLNKMNRSEYFLLMTGGMATVAGSVLAAYIGFLGGDDPIQRIEVAKNLIIASVMAAPGAIVISKIMFP
;
A
#
# COMPACT_ATOMS: atom_id res chain seq x y z
N MET A 1 -2.02 -13.94 -20.75
CA MET A 1 -2.91 -12.83 -21.16
C MET A 1 -2.17 -11.54 -20.83
N GLU A 2 -1.52 -10.92 -21.83
CA GLU A 2 -0.81 -9.65 -21.60
C GLU A 2 -1.83 -8.53 -21.39
N LEU A 3 -2.02 -8.17 -20.13
CA LEU A 3 -2.97 -7.12 -19.72
C LEU A 3 -2.47 -5.69 -20.00
N ILE A 4 -1.22 -5.54 -20.42
CA ILE A 4 -0.64 -4.24 -20.74
C ILE A 4 0.07 -4.37 -22.11
N PRO A 5 -0.43 -3.74 -23.16
CA PRO A 5 0.31 -3.71 -24.41
C PRO A 5 1.63 -2.97 -24.17
N HIS A 6 2.75 -3.61 -24.48
CA HIS A 6 4.09 -3.01 -24.53
C HIS A 6 4.17 -1.96 -25.66
N GLN A 7 3.30 -0.95 -25.60
CA GLN A 7 3.49 0.25 -26.40
C GLN A 7 4.49 1.11 -25.63
N GLY A 8 5.69 1.25 -26.20
CA GLY A 8 6.71 2.14 -25.68
C GLY A 8 6.13 3.54 -25.40
N ILE A 9 6.86 4.36 -24.66
CA ILE A 9 6.45 5.72 -24.29
C ILE A 9 6.02 6.47 -25.54
N SER A 10 4.69 6.58 -25.72
CA SER A 10 4.06 7.29 -26.83
C SER A 10 3.53 8.62 -26.28
N ILE A 11 3.56 9.66 -27.10
CA ILE A 11 2.96 10.96 -26.78
C ILE A 11 1.50 10.80 -26.36
N VAL A 12 0.77 9.88 -27.01
CA VAL A 12 -0.63 9.55 -26.66
C VAL A 12 -0.75 8.97 -25.26
N SER A 13 0.19 8.12 -24.82
CA SER A 13 0.18 7.55 -23.47
C SER A 13 0.44 8.61 -22.40
N ILE A 14 1.34 9.56 -22.67
CA ILE A 14 1.63 10.68 -21.77
C ILE A 14 0.40 11.60 -21.68
N LEU A 15 -0.23 11.95 -22.80
CA LEU A 15 -1.44 12.78 -22.81
C LEU A 15 -2.59 12.14 -22.05
N ARG A 16 -2.81 10.82 -22.22
CA ARG A 16 -3.82 10.07 -21.44
C ARG A 16 -3.53 10.12 -19.94
N GLY A 17 -2.27 9.96 -19.54
CA GLY A 17 -1.86 10.06 -18.14
C GLY A 17 -2.12 11.45 -17.55
N ILE A 18 -1.76 12.52 -18.29
CA ILE A 18 -2.00 13.90 -17.86
C ILE A 18 -3.50 14.18 -17.74
N ILE A 19 -4.31 13.77 -18.73
CA ILE A 19 -5.77 13.94 -18.71
C ILE A 19 -6.37 13.19 -17.52
N GLY A 20 -5.95 11.92 -17.29
CA GLY A 20 -6.42 11.13 -16.16
C GLY A 20 -6.12 11.78 -14.81
N LEU A 21 -4.86 12.19 -14.59
CA LEU A 21 -4.44 12.85 -13.36
C LEU A 21 -5.20 14.17 -13.15
N SER A 22 -5.29 15.01 -14.21
CA SER A 22 -6.02 16.27 -14.15
C SER A 22 -7.50 16.07 -13.84
N SER A 23 -8.13 15.04 -14.42
CA SER A 23 -9.54 14.71 -14.17
C SER A 23 -9.77 14.33 -12.71
N ILE A 24 -8.90 13.50 -12.12
CA ILE A 24 -8.99 13.09 -10.71
C ILE A 24 -8.82 14.32 -9.78
N ILE A 25 -7.83 15.16 -10.05
CA ILE A 25 -7.60 16.39 -9.29
C ILE A 25 -8.80 17.33 -9.41
N LEU A 26 -9.37 17.48 -10.62
CA LEU A 26 -10.56 18.30 -10.85
C LEU A 26 -11.76 17.79 -10.07
N ILE A 27 -12.02 16.49 -10.07
CA ILE A 27 -13.09 15.87 -9.28
C ILE A 27 -12.89 16.16 -7.79
N ALA A 28 -11.67 15.94 -7.27
CA ALA A 28 -11.36 16.22 -5.87
C ALA A 28 -11.56 17.71 -5.54
N TYR A 29 -11.15 18.62 -6.44
CA TYR A 29 -11.34 20.06 -6.29
C TYR A 29 -12.82 20.47 -6.30
N LEU A 30 -13.63 19.87 -7.16
CA LEU A 30 -15.07 20.13 -7.22
C LEU A 30 -15.76 19.71 -5.92
N LEU A 31 -15.34 18.58 -5.32
CA LEU A 31 -15.84 18.04 -4.08
C LEU A 31 -15.19 18.66 -2.82
N SER A 32 -14.28 19.60 -2.98
CA SER A 32 -13.58 20.25 -1.88
C SER A 32 -14.52 21.07 -1.00
N ASN A 33 -14.40 20.86 0.32
CA ASN A 33 -15.15 21.57 1.35
C ASN A 33 -14.73 23.05 1.47
N ASN A 34 -13.45 23.39 1.21
CA ASN A 34 -12.93 24.76 1.28
C ASN A 34 -11.85 25.02 0.22
N LYS A 35 -12.28 25.42 -0.96
CA LYS A 35 -11.40 25.65 -2.12
C LYS A 35 -10.34 26.75 -1.92
N ARG A 36 -10.55 27.66 -0.96
CA ARG A 36 -9.63 28.79 -0.73
C ARG A 36 -8.43 28.42 0.13
N ASN A 37 -8.57 27.40 0.97
CA ASN A 37 -7.54 26.97 1.93
C ASN A 37 -6.69 25.80 1.42
N ILE A 38 -6.80 25.45 0.14
CA ILE A 38 -6.03 24.34 -0.43
C ILE A 38 -4.54 24.74 -0.48
N ASP A 39 -3.70 23.96 0.20
CA ASP A 39 -2.25 24.13 0.13
C ASP A 39 -1.68 23.46 -1.13
N TRP A 40 -1.62 24.24 -2.21
CA TRP A 40 -1.08 23.78 -3.50
C TRP A 40 0.36 23.31 -3.42
N LYS A 41 1.14 23.81 -2.46
CA LYS A 41 2.52 23.37 -2.25
C LYS A 41 2.57 21.90 -1.84
N THR A 42 1.79 21.51 -0.85
CA THR A 42 1.67 20.11 -0.42
C THR A 42 1.18 19.19 -1.55
N ILE A 43 0.23 19.67 -2.37
CA ILE A 43 -0.30 18.92 -3.52
C ILE A 43 0.79 18.70 -4.58
N ILE A 44 1.51 19.72 -4.97
CA ILE A 44 2.59 19.62 -5.98
C ILE A 44 3.69 18.70 -5.47
N ILE A 45 4.10 18.83 -4.21
CA ILE A 45 5.12 17.95 -3.61
C ILE A 45 4.61 16.49 -3.57
N GLY A 46 3.34 16.28 -3.20
CA GLY A 46 2.75 14.95 -3.16
C GLY A 46 2.72 14.27 -4.54
N ILE A 47 2.28 14.98 -5.57
CA ILE A 47 2.30 14.48 -6.96
C ILE A 47 3.74 14.22 -7.42
N SER A 48 4.65 15.19 -7.18
CA SER A 48 6.05 15.05 -7.56
C SER A 48 6.71 13.86 -6.86
N SER A 49 6.38 13.60 -5.60
CA SER A 49 6.90 12.44 -4.85
C SER A 49 6.46 11.11 -5.46
N GLN A 50 5.23 11.00 -5.98
CA GLN A 50 4.78 9.81 -6.71
C GLN A 50 5.62 9.57 -7.97
N PHE A 51 5.88 10.62 -8.76
CA PHE A 51 6.75 10.50 -9.93
C PHE A 51 8.18 10.12 -9.56
N VAL A 52 8.72 10.73 -8.51
CA VAL A 52 10.07 10.40 -8.01
C VAL A 52 10.15 8.94 -7.57
N ILE A 53 9.18 8.44 -6.82
CA ILE A 53 9.12 7.03 -6.41
C ILE A 53 9.03 6.12 -7.64
N ALA A 54 8.15 6.43 -8.60
CA ALA A 54 8.01 5.65 -9.83
C ALA A 54 9.33 5.58 -10.62
N ILE A 55 9.99 6.71 -10.84
CA ILE A 55 11.27 6.78 -11.54
C ILE A 55 12.36 6.05 -10.75
N ALA A 56 12.39 6.20 -9.43
CA ALA A 56 13.37 5.53 -8.58
C ALA A 56 13.24 4.01 -8.67
N VAL A 57 12.02 3.48 -8.63
CA VAL A 57 11.76 2.04 -8.77
C VAL A 57 12.13 1.52 -10.16
N LEU A 58 11.85 2.30 -11.21
CA LEU A 58 12.10 1.88 -12.59
C LEU A 58 13.56 2.03 -13.04
N LYS A 59 14.32 2.98 -12.47
CA LYS A 59 15.65 3.36 -12.96
C LYS A 59 16.78 3.10 -11.96
N VAL A 60 16.48 2.97 -10.67
CA VAL A 60 17.49 2.81 -9.62
C VAL A 60 17.51 1.37 -9.13
N ASP A 61 18.50 0.59 -9.53
CA ASP A 61 18.61 -0.83 -9.20
C ASP A 61 18.60 -1.08 -7.67
N PHE A 62 19.22 -0.22 -6.89
CA PHE A 62 19.22 -0.33 -5.43
C PHE A 62 17.78 -0.27 -4.85
N VAL A 63 16.95 0.63 -5.35
CA VAL A 63 15.55 0.76 -4.91
C VAL A 63 14.76 -0.48 -5.32
N ARG A 64 14.94 -0.94 -6.56
CA ARG A 64 14.30 -2.15 -7.08
C ARG A 64 14.65 -3.37 -6.23
N ILE A 65 15.92 -3.57 -5.88
CA ILE A 65 16.39 -4.68 -5.05
C ILE A 65 15.75 -4.65 -3.66
N ILE A 66 15.55 -3.47 -3.05
CA ILE A 66 14.86 -3.35 -1.76
C ILE A 66 13.44 -3.89 -1.88
N PHE A 67 12.67 -3.45 -2.87
CA PHE A 67 11.30 -3.92 -3.08
C PHE A 67 11.23 -5.41 -3.40
N GLU A 68 12.17 -5.93 -4.17
CA GLU A 68 12.29 -7.37 -4.44
C GLU A 68 12.55 -8.18 -3.16
N LYS A 69 13.45 -7.73 -2.30
CA LYS A 69 13.71 -8.38 -1.00
C LYS A 69 12.50 -8.36 -0.08
N ILE A 70 11.76 -7.26 -0.04
CA ILE A 70 10.50 -7.18 0.71
C ILE A 70 9.49 -8.18 0.12
N GLY A 71 9.36 -8.23 -1.21
CA GLY A 71 8.51 -9.19 -1.91
C GLY A 71 8.88 -10.66 -1.60
N GLN A 72 10.18 -10.98 -1.58
CA GLN A 72 10.68 -12.30 -1.16
C GLN A 72 10.28 -12.63 0.29
N GLY A 73 10.32 -11.65 1.20
CA GLY A 73 9.84 -11.81 2.57
C GLY A 73 8.36 -12.16 2.63
N PHE A 74 7.51 -11.47 1.85
CA PHE A 74 6.09 -11.82 1.75
C PHE A 74 5.87 -13.20 1.16
N LEU A 75 6.61 -13.58 0.12
CA LEU A 75 6.53 -14.92 -0.46
C LEU A 75 6.92 -16.00 0.55
N ALA A 76 7.95 -15.77 1.37
CA ALA A 76 8.34 -16.70 2.42
C ALA A 76 7.20 -16.91 3.44
N ILE A 77 6.51 -15.83 3.85
CA ILE A 77 5.34 -15.90 4.73
C ILE A 77 4.25 -16.77 4.10
N VAL A 78 3.90 -16.55 2.84
CA VAL A 78 2.90 -17.36 2.12
C VAL A 78 3.33 -18.82 2.07
N THR A 79 4.59 -19.10 1.76
CA THR A 79 5.13 -20.47 1.67
C THR A 79 5.06 -21.19 3.00
N TYR A 80 5.48 -20.58 4.10
CA TYR A 80 5.40 -21.16 5.44
C TYR A 80 3.96 -21.39 5.87
N THR A 81 3.06 -20.47 5.53
CA THR A 81 1.64 -20.64 5.82
C THR A 81 1.05 -21.83 5.07
N ASN A 82 1.38 -21.99 3.79
CA ASN A 82 0.92 -23.12 2.98
C ASN A 82 1.43 -24.46 3.54
N GLN A 83 2.65 -24.52 4.05
CA GLN A 83 3.15 -25.70 4.75
C GLN A 83 2.34 -26.01 6.01
N GLY A 84 2.03 -25.00 6.82
CA GLY A 84 1.16 -25.14 7.98
C GLY A 84 -0.26 -25.58 7.61
N SER A 85 -0.83 -25.02 6.55
CA SER A 85 -2.16 -25.39 6.05
C SER A 85 -2.21 -26.85 5.58
N ARG A 86 -1.15 -27.35 4.93
CA ARG A 86 -1.05 -28.76 4.53
C ARG A 86 -1.03 -29.71 5.72
N ILE A 87 -0.41 -29.33 6.83
CA ILE A 87 -0.41 -30.14 8.07
C ILE A 87 -1.82 -30.22 8.66
N LEU A 88 -2.59 -29.12 8.63
CA LEU A 88 -3.93 -29.04 9.24
C LEU A 88 -5.02 -29.63 8.34
N PHE A 89 -4.97 -29.38 7.05
CA PHE A 89 -6.05 -29.66 6.09
C PHE A 89 -5.66 -30.73 5.05
N GLY A 90 -4.43 -31.21 5.09
CA GLY A 90 -3.95 -32.24 4.16
C GLY A 90 -4.02 -31.79 2.71
N GLU A 91 -4.57 -32.65 1.86
CA GLU A 91 -4.67 -32.41 0.42
C GLU A 91 -5.64 -31.29 0.03
N LEU A 92 -6.60 -30.92 0.90
CA LEU A 92 -7.52 -29.80 0.65
C LEU A 92 -6.80 -28.44 0.55
N ALA A 93 -5.60 -28.32 1.12
CA ALA A 93 -4.75 -27.15 0.98
C ALA A 93 -3.90 -27.16 -0.30
N ASP A 94 -4.00 -28.19 -1.15
CA ASP A 94 -3.23 -28.30 -2.38
C ASP A 94 -4.00 -27.77 -3.57
N SER A 95 -3.61 -26.57 -4.05
CA SER A 95 -4.23 -25.93 -5.21
C SER A 95 -4.10 -26.71 -6.50
N SER A 96 -3.06 -27.55 -6.62
CA SER A 96 -2.83 -28.35 -7.83
C SER A 96 -3.85 -29.48 -8.01
N LYS A 97 -4.46 -29.97 -6.91
CA LYS A 97 -5.43 -31.07 -6.95
C LYS A 97 -6.89 -30.60 -7.02
N TYR A 98 -7.24 -29.57 -6.25
CA TYR A 98 -8.62 -29.14 -6.07
C TYR A 98 -8.88 -27.70 -6.53
N GLY A 99 -7.88 -27.06 -7.15
CA GLY A 99 -7.94 -25.64 -7.45
C GLY A 99 -7.81 -24.76 -6.19
N GLU A 100 -8.07 -23.49 -6.32
CA GLU A 100 -7.96 -22.56 -5.19
C GLU A 100 -9.23 -22.57 -4.33
N ILE A 101 -9.14 -23.14 -3.12
CA ILE A 101 -10.20 -23.13 -2.12
C ILE A 101 -9.85 -22.07 -1.07
N PHE A 102 -10.60 -20.96 -1.07
CA PHE A 102 -10.36 -19.79 -0.23
C PHE A 102 -10.14 -20.13 1.25
N ILE A 103 -10.97 -21.01 1.83
CA ILE A 103 -10.92 -21.36 3.25
C ILE A 103 -9.62 -22.06 3.64
N PHE A 104 -9.06 -22.92 2.77
CA PHE A 104 -7.90 -23.73 3.10
C PHE A 104 -6.58 -23.12 2.65
N GLN A 105 -6.61 -22.14 1.76
CA GLN A 105 -5.41 -21.55 1.16
C GLN A 105 -5.24 -20.09 1.53
N VAL A 106 -6.32 -19.28 1.52
CA VAL A 106 -6.25 -17.84 1.71
C VAL A 106 -6.48 -17.44 3.16
N LEU A 107 -7.51 -17.97 3.82
CA LEU A 107 -7.78 -17.63 5.23
C LEU A 107 -6.59 -17.95 6.15
N PRO A 108 -5.89 -19.11 6.03
CA PRO A 108 -4.70 -19.36 6.85
C PRO A 108 -3.60 -18.32 6.68
N VAL A 109 -3.40 -17.81 5.45
CA VAL A 109 -2.41 -16.75 5.18
C VAL A 109 -2.79 -15.48 5.93
N ILE A 110 -4.06 -15.09 5.92
CA ILE A 110 -4.53 -13.90 6.64
C ILE A 110 -4.35 -14.07 8.15
N ILE A 111 -4.71 -15.24 8.70
CA ILE A 111 -4.56 -15.54 10.13
C ILE A 111 -3.09 -15.52 10.55
N PHE A 112 -2.23 -16.21 9.79
CA PHE A 112 -0.79 -16.26 10.06
C PHE A 112 -0.15 -14.87 9.99
N PHE A 113 -0.49 -14.09 8.96
CA PHE A 113 0.02 -12.74 8.81
C PHE A 113 -0.42 -11.82 9.96
N SER A 114 -1.69 -11.92 10.40
CA SER A 114 -2.19 -11.16 11.55
C SER A 114 -1.48 -11.56 12.84
N ALA A 115 -1.23 -12.84 13.05
CA ALA A 115 -0.44 -13.31 14.20
C ALA A 115 0.99 -12.80 14.16
N LEU A 116 1.66 -12.90 12.99
CA LEU A 116 3.01 -12.37 12.78
C LEU A 116 3.07 -10.85 13.04
N THR A 117 2.11 -10.11 12.49
CA THR A 117 2.00 -8.66 12.71
C THR A 117 1.84 -8.32 14.18
N SER A 118 1.05 -9.10 14.93
CA SER A 118 0.88 -8.92 16.38
C SER A 118 2.19 -9.13 17.15
N VAL A 119 2.97 -10.14 16.77
CA VAL A 119 4.31 -10.41 17.35
C VAL A 119 5.27 -9.25 17.04
N LEU A 120 5.35 -8.83 15.77
CA LEU A 120 6.20 -7.70 15.36
C LEU A 120 5.78 -6.39 16.04
N TYR A 121 4.49 -6.23 16.33
CA TYR A 121 3.95 -5.11 17.07
C TYR A 121 4.39 -5.14 18.53
N TYR A 122 4.33 -6.32 19.17
CA TYR A 122 4.81 -6.52 20.54
C TYR A 122 6.30 -6.15 20.70
N TYR A 123 7.14 -6.57 19.76
CA TYR A 123 8.57 -6.21 19.74
C TYR A 123 8.85 -4.78 19.27
N ARG A 124 7.82 -3.98 18.98
CA ARG A 124 7.93 -2.59 18.50
C ARG A 124 8.69 -2.44 17.17
N ILE A 125 8.80 -3.51 16.38
CA ILE A 125 9.48 -3.48 15.07
C ILE A 125 8.66 -2.64 14.08
N ILE A 126 7.36 -2.91 13.98
CA ILE A 126 6.45 -2.18 13.08
C ILE A 126 6.43 -0.70 13.45
N GLN A 127 6.34 -0.37 14.74
CA GLN A 127 6.31 1.04 15.18
C GLN A 127 7.57 1.80 14.77
N LYS A 128 8.75 1.18 14.85
CA LYS A 128 10.01 1.80 14.41
C LYS A 128 10.02 2.08 12.91
N ILE A 129 9.60 1.10 12.10
CA ILE A 129 9.52 1.24 10.63
C ILE A 129 8.52 2.34 10.26
N VAL A 130 7.32 2.27 10.82
CA VAL A 130 6.26 3.25 10.55
C VAL A 130 6.66 4.65 11.01
N SER A 131 7.29 4.78 12.19
CA SER A 131 7.78 6.08 12.68
C SER A 131 8.87 6.68 11.77
N GLY A 132 9.75 5.87 11.23
CA GLY A 132 10.76 6.32 10.26
C GLY A 132 10.13 6.86 8.97
N LEU A 133 9.14 6.15 8.43
CA LEU A 133 8.38 6.59 7.26
C LEU A 133 7.53 7.82 7.56
N ALA A 134 6.87 7.86 8.72
CA ALA A 134 6.09 9.01 9.16
C ALA A 134 6.96 10.27 9.25
N TRP A 135 8.16 10.16 9.83
CA TRP A 135 9.12 11.26 9.89
C TRP A 135 9.48 11.77 8.48
N MET A 136 9.72 10.86 7.55
CA MET A 136 10.01 11.21 6.16
C MET A 136 8.84 11.94 5.51
N LEU A 137 7.60 11.44 5.67
CA LEU A 137 6.39 12.06 5.13
C LEU A 137 6.11 13.43 5.75
N THR A 138 6.27 13.58 7.07
CA THR A 138 6.14 14.88 7.76
C THR A 138 7.09 15.91 7.17
N LYS A 139 8.36 15.53 7.00
CA LYS A 139 9.38 16.45 6.50
C LYS A 139 9.20 16.80 5.02
N LEU A 140 8.74 15.85 4.22
CA LEU A 140 8.58 16.02 2.77
C LEU A 140 7.30 16.79 2.42
N LEU A 141 6.17 16.42 3.05
CA LEU A 141 4.83 16.90 2.69
C LEU A 141 4.28 17.95 3.65
N ASN A 142 5.02 18.29 4.72
CA ASN A 142 4.64 19.28 5.72
C ASN A 142 3.24 19.02 6.33
N ILE A 143 2.93 17.75 6.57
CA ILE A 143 1.68 17.30 7.23
C ILE A 143 1.92 17.01 8.71
N SER A 144 0.84 16.89 9.49
CA SER A 144 0.95 16.65 10.93
C SER A 144 1.59 15.28 11.23
N GLY A 145 2.18 15.14 12.42
CA GLY A 145 2.78 13.87 12.84
C GLY A 145 1.75 12.75 12.94
N GLN A 146 0.51 13.07 13.31
CA GLN A 146 -0.60 12.10 13.40
C GLN A 146 -1.03 11.63 12.02
N GLU A 147 -1.13 12.55 11.06
CA GLU A 147 -1.40 12.25 9.65
C GLU A 147 -0.32 11.37 9.03
N SER A 148 0.94 11.75 9.24
CA SER A 148 2.08 10.99 8.72
C SER A 148 2.14 9.59 9.31
N LEU A 149 1.87 9.44 10.60
CA LEU A 149 1.85 8.15 11.28
C LEU A 149 0.70 7.27 10.76
N ALA A 150 -0.48 7.87 10.54
CA ALA A 150 -1.64 7.18 9.98
C ALA A 150 -1.37 6.66 8.56
N VAL A 151 -0.85 7.53 7.68
CA VAL A 151 -0.56 7.18 6.28
C VAL A 151 0.58 6.17 6.19
N ALA A 152 1.67 6.37 6.94
CA ALA A 152 2.80 5.44 6.97
C ALA A 152 2.37 4.06 7.51
N GLY A 153 1.48 4.03 8.51
CA GLY A 153 0.88 2.80 9.01
C GLY A 153 0.10 2.06 7.94
N ASN A 154 -0.72 2.77 7.18
CA ASN A 154 -1.55 2.20 6.14
C ASN A 154 -0.77 1.54 4.99
N ILE A 155 0.50 1.87 4.77
CA ILE A 155 1.33 1.22 3.74
C ILE A 155 1.50 -0.28 4.02
N PHE A 156 1.60 -0.68 5.29
CA PHE A 156 1.87 -2.07 5.70
C PHE A 156 0.71 -2.71 6.45
N LEU A 157 0.01 -1.90 7.22
CA LEU A 157 -1.12 -2.32 8.03
C LEU A 157 -2.42 -2.03 7.29
N GLY A 158 -3.44 -2.80 7.58
CA GLY A 158 -4.76 -2.56 6.99
C GLY A 158 -5.46 -1.34 7.59
N GLN A 159 -6.53 -0.94 6.95
CA GLN A 159 -7.41 0.14 7.41
C GLN A 159 -8.00 -0.08 8.81
N THR A 160 -8.00 -1.30 9.31
CA THR A 160 -8.45 -1.65 10.67
C THR A 160 -7.33 -1.55 11.70
N GLU A 161 -6.09 -1.72 11.29
CA GLU A 161 -4.91 -1.78 12.18
C GLU A 161 -4.21 -0.42 12.28
N ALA A 162 -4.12 0.33 11.19
CA ALA A 162 -3.46 1.63 11.17
C ALA A 162 -4.09 2.66 12.14
N PRO A 163 -5.43 2.72 12.32
CA PRO A 163 -6.03 3.57 13.34
C PRO A 163 -5.59 3.26 14.76
N LEU A 164 -5.18 2.01 15.06
CA LEU A 164 -4.66 1.64 16.38
C LEU A 164 -3.33 2.33 16.69
N LEU A 165 -2.51 2.64 15.68
CA LEU A 165 -1.26 3.39 15.85
C LEU A 165 -1.50 4.81 16.34
N VAL A 166 -2.60 5.43 15.88
CA VAL A 166 -2.98 6.81 16.22
C VAL A 166 -4.09 6.88 17.28
N LYS A 167 -4.46 5.73 17.89
CA LYS A 167 -5.55 5.65 18.87
C LYS A 167 -5.47 6.71 19.96
N GLY A 168 -4.28 6.98 20.50
CA GLY A 168 -4.06 7.99 21.53
C GLY A 168 -4.30 9.44 21.07
N TYR A 169 -4.34 9.67 19.76
CA TYR A 169 -4.52 10.98 19.15
C TYR A 169 -5.91 11.19 18.56
N LEU A 170 -6.70 10.12 18.38
CA LEU A 170 -8.00 10.19 17.71
C LEU A 170 -8.90 11.33 18.26
N ASN A 171 -9.01 11.44 19.57
CA ASN A 171 -9.84 12.48 20.19
C ASN A 171 -9.35 13.93 19.96
N LYS A 172 -8.13 14.09 19.45
CA LYS A 172 -7.51 15.40 19.16
C LYS A 172 -7.41 15.69 17.67
N MET A 173 -7.69 14.72 16.82
CA MET A 173 -7.64 14.87 15.38
C MET A 173 -8.78 15.75 14.87
N ASN A 174 -8.46 16.64 13.93
CA ASN A 174 -9.44 17.44 13.22
C ASN A 174 -10.07 16.65 12.06
N ARG A 175 -11.07 17.23 11.38
CA ARG A 175 -11.78 16.58 10.27
C ARG A 175 -10.87 16.23 9.08
N SER A 176 -9.91 17.08 8.77
CA SER A 176 -8.93 16.85 7.71
C SER A 176 -8.05 15.62 8.01
N GLU A 177 -7.57 15.51 9.25
CA GLU A 177 -6.74 14.39 9.72
C GLU A 177 -7.51 13.06 9.73
N TYR A 178 -8.78 13.08 10.20
CA TYR A 178 -9.66 11.92 10.11
C TYR A 178 -9.92 11.48 8.67
N PHE A 179 -10.19 12.46 7.81
CA PHE A 179 -10.46 12.16 6.40
C PHE A 179 -9.23 11.54 5.73
N LEU A 180 -8.03 12.04 6.05
CA LEU A 180 -6.79 11.45 5.56
C LEU A 180 -6.54 10.03 6.10
N LEU A 181 -6.81 9.79 7.39
CA LEU A 181 -6.71 8.45 7.98
C LEU A 181 -7.59 7.44 7.24
N MET A 182 -8.85 7.81 6.95
CA MET A 182 -9.79 6.96 6.22
C MET A 182 -9.38 6.78 4.75
N THR A 183 -9.05 7.86 4.08
CA THR A 183 -8.63 7.83 2.66
C THR A 183 -7.36 7.01 2.48
N GLY A 184 -6.38 7.16 3.37
CA GLY A 184 -5.15 6.36 3.37
C GLY A 184 -5.42 4.88 3.52
N GLY A 185 -6.32 4.49 4.43
CA GLY A 185 -6.71 3.09 4.60
C GLY A 185 -7.41 2.49 3.38
N MET A 186 -8.21 3.29 2.67
CA MET A 186 -8.91 2.84 1.45
C MET A 186 -7.99 2.79 0.21
N ALA A 187 -6.92 3.58 0.20
CA ALA A 187 -6.01 3.69 -0.94
C ALA A 187 -4.91 2.63 -0.95
N THR A 188 -4.65 1.98 0.18
CA THR A 188 -3.55 1.02 0.36
C THR A 188 -4.09 -0.39 0.58
N VAL A 189 -3.24 -1.40 0.31
CA VAL A 189 -3.58 -2.81 0.53
C VAL A 189 -3.00 -3.27 1.86
N ALA A 190 -3.86 -3.82 2.73
CA ALA A 190 -3.40 -4.43 3.99
C ALA A 190 -2.41 -5.57 3.72
N GLY A 191 -1.36 -5.70 4.54
CA GLY A 191 -0.33 -6.72 4.37
C GLY A 191 -0.86 -8.15 4.34
N SER A 192 -1.88 -8.47 5.15
CA SER A 192 -2.54 -9.78 5.13
C SER A 192 -3.27 -10.05 3.81
N VAL A 193 -3.96 -9.03 3.27
CA VAL A 193 -4.66 -9.12 1.98
C VAL A 193 -3.66 -9.12 0.82
N LEU A 194 -2.56 -8.38 0.94
CA LEU A 194 -1.47 -8.40 -0.04
C LEU A 194 -0.88 -9.81 -0.18
N ALA A 195 -0.67 -10.51 0.94
CA ALA A 195 -0.20 -11.88 0.93
C ALA A 195 -1.20 -12.83 0.22
N ALA A 196 -2.51 -12.61 0.39
CA ALA A 196 -3.54 -13.34 -0.33
C ALA A 196 -3.51 -13.04 -1.84
N TYR A 197 -3.36 -11.77 -2.23
CA TYR A 197 -3.24 -11.39 -3.65
C TYR A 197 -2.02 -11.98 -4.33
N ILE A 198 -0.89 -12.11 -3.62
CA ILE A 198 0.30 -12.80 -4.15
C ILE A 198 -0.04 -14.25 -4.53
N GLY A 199 -0.82 -14.93 -3.69
CA GLY A 199 -1.30 -16.28 -4.00
C GLY A 199 -2.16 -16.32 -5.26
N PHE A 200 -3.18 -15.47 -5.34
CA PHE A 200 -4.12 -15.48 -6.47
C PHE A 200 -3.53 -15.01 -7.80
N LEU A 201 -2.74 -13.93 -7.78
CA LEU A 201 -2.24 -13.31 -9.02
C LEU A 201 -0.91 -13.89 -9.48
N GLY A 202 -0.15 -14.47 -8.56
CA GLY A 202 1.19 -14.98 -8.85
C GLY A 202 1.20 -16.40 -9.43
N GLY A 203 0.06 -17.11 -9.43
CA GLY A 203 -0.02 -18.49 -9.93
C GLY A 203 0.96 -19.42 -9.22
N ASP A 204 1.49 -20.42 -9.94
CA ASP A 204 2.42 -21.41 -9.39
C ASP A 204 3.91 -21.03 -9.56
N ASP A 205 4.21 -20.03 -10.38
CA ASP A 205 5.59 -19.59 -10.64
C ASP A 205 6.12 -18.69 -9.51
N PRO A 206 7.19 -19.11 -8.78
CA PRO A 206 7.80 -18.29 -7.73
C PRO A 206 8.30 -16.93 -8.22
N ILE A 207 8.80 -16.83 -9.45
CA ILE A 207 9.30 -15.57 -10.01
C ILE A 207 8.14 -14.61 -10.21
N GLN A 208 7.05 -15.08 -10.80
CA GLN A 208 5.85 -14.27 -10.98
C GLN A 208 5.25 -13.81 -9.64
N ARG A 209 5.25 -14.68 -8.61
CA ARG A 209 4.82 -14.31 -7.25
C ARG A 209 5.65 -13.17 -6.65
N ILE A 210 6.98 -13.18 -6.83
CA ILE A 210 7.86 -12.10 -6.39
C ILE A 210 7.55 -10.81 -7.14
N GLU A 211 7.32 -10.88 -8.45
CA GLU A 211 6.97 -9.70 -9.24
C GLU A 211 5.63 -9.10 -8.83
N VAL A 212 4.61 -9.93 -8.62
CA VAL A 212 3.31 -9.48 -8.11
C VAL A 212 3.46 -8.83 -6.74
N ALA A 213 4.19 -9.47 -5.81
CA ALA A 213 4.46 -8.92 -4.49
C ALA A 213 5.12 -7.55 -4.57
N LYS A 214 6.20 -7.44 -5.34
CA LYS A 214 6.93 -6.20 -5.60
C LYS A 214 5.99 -5.10 -6.11
N ASN A 215 5.21 -5.39 -7.14
CA ASN A 215 4.32 -4.41 -7.76
C ASN A 215 3.20 -3.94 -6.82
N LEU A 216 2.63 -4.83 -6.03
CA LEU A 216 1.60 -4.48 -5.04
C LEU A 216 2.16 -3.60 -3.92
N ILE A 217 3.38 -3.90 -3.43
CA ILE A 217 4.04 -3.08 -2.40
C ILE A 217 4.37 -1.69 -2.95
N ILE A 218 4.90 -1.61 -4.17
CA ILE A 218 5.18 -0.34 -4.84
C ILE A 218 3.89 0.47 -4.97
N ALA A 219 2.79 -0.16 -5.41
CA ALA A 219 1.50 0.49 -5.52
C ALA A 219 1.02 1.06 -4.17
N SER A 220 1.15 0.30 -3.07
CA SER A 220 0.78 0.77 -1.72
C SER A 220 1.66 1.96 -1.27
N VAL A 221 2.97 1.91 -1.53
CA VAL A 221 3.88 3.03 -1.20
C VAL A 221 3.55 4.27 -2.03
N MET A 222 3.23 4.11 -3.32
CA MET A 222 2.84 5.22 -4.19
C MET A 222 1.44 5.77 -3.87
N ALA A 223 0.55 4.93 -3.35
CA ALA A 223 -0.79 5.35 -2.94
C ALA A 223 -0.77 6.31 -1.74
N ALA A 224 0.23 6.20 -0.86
CA ALA A 224 0.34 7.04 0.34
C ALA A 224 0.39 8.55 0.02
N PRO A 225 1.32 9.08 -0.78
CA PRO A 225 1.29 10.49 -1.18
C PRO A 225 0.05 10.85 -2.00
N GLY A 226 -0.49 9.93 -2.80
CA GLY A 226 -1.74 10.14 -3.52
C GLY A 226 -2.93 10.37 -2.60
N ALA A 227 -3.06 9.56 -1.55
CA ALA A 227 -4.09 9.73 -0.54
C ALA A 227 -3.98 11.08 0.17
N ILE A 228 -2.75 11.53 0.48
CA ILE A 228 -2.50 12.85 1.06
C ILE A 228 -2.97 13.95 0.11
N VAL A 229 -2.60 13.87 -1.17
CA VAL A 229 -3.00 14.87 -2.19
C VAL A 229 -4.52 15.00 -2.26
N ILE A 230 -5.22 13.89 -2.44
CA ILE A 230 -6.68 13.89 -2.57
C ILE A 230 -7.34 14.37 -1.29
N SER A 231 -6.87 13.89 -0.14
CA SER A 231 -7.43 14.29 1.16
C SER A 231 -7.24 15.79 1.41
N LYS A 232 -6.06 16.35 1.12
CA LYS A 232 -5.77 17.79 1.31
C LYS A 232 -6.44 18.70 0.28
N ILE A 233 -6.90 18.17 -0.85
CA ILE A 233 -7.77 18.91 -1.77
C ILE A 233 -9.21 18.92 -1.24
N MET A 234 -9.72 17.75 -0.80
CA MET A 234 -11.12 17.62 -0.39
C MET A 234 -11.40 18.25 0.98
N PHE A 235 -10.50 18.06 1.93
CA PHE A 235 -10.53 18.63 3.29
C PHE A 235 -9.18 19.28 3.63
N PRO A 236 -8.95 20.50 3.15
CA PRO A 236 -7.70 21.23 3.39
C PRO A 236 -7.51 21.63 4.85
#